data_7ff451c40eac78fd0257ff9cf9bf47ea
#
_entry.id   7ff451c40eac78fd0257ff9cf9bf47ea
#
_cell.length_a   1.000
_cell.length_b   1.000
_cell.length_c   1.000
_cell.angle_alpha   90.00
_cell.angle_beta   90.00
_cell.angle_gamma   90.00
#
_symmetry.space_group_name_H-M   'P 1'
#
loop_
_entity.id
_entity.type
_entity.pdbx_description
1 polymer ?
#
loop_
_entity_poly.entity_id
_entity_poly.type
_entity_poly.pdbx_seq_one_letter_code
_entity_poly.pdbx_strand_id
1 'polypeptide(L)'
;MFDIGANLTSSHFSKDLDVVLNDSLTAGVKKICVTSSNLDDVKKAQKITEKYENLFYSVGFHPHNAKDFKAEFLKDMSIYLDNPKAICLGEMGLDFNRNFSSKEEQILCFESQLSLANSISKPLFLHQRDAHEEFLSVLDNHKFNQKLIVHCFTGNLSELEDY
;
A
#
# COMPACT_ATOMS: atom_id res chain seq x y z
N MET A 1 -1.11 15.86 12.17
CA MET A 1 -0.51 15.16 11.00
C MET A 1 -1.23 13.84 10.79
N PHE A 2 -1.29 13.33 9.56
CA PHE A 2 -1.70 11.97 9.23
C PHE A 2 -0.50 11.26 8.60
N ASP A 3 0.02 10.21 9.24
CA ASP A 3 1.04 9.35 8.67
C ASP A 3 0.36 8.33 7.75
N ILE A 4 0.65 8.38 6.46
CA ILE A 4 -0.02 7.55 5.45
C ILE A 4 0.67 6.21 5.18
N GLY A 5 1.81 5.93 5.85
CA GLY A 5 2.59 4.75 5.55
C GLY A 5 3.49 4.25 6.67
N ALA A 6 2.91 3.67 7.74
CA ALA A 6 3.67 3.10 8.84
C ALA A 6 3.60 1.56 8.85
N ASN A 7 4.76 0.89 8.84
CA ASN A 7 4.84 -0.56 8.86
C ASN A 7 4.71 -1.13 10.30
N LEU A 8 3.57 -0.88 10.95
CA LEU A 8 3.33 -1.32 12.33
C LEU A 8 3.06 -2.83 12.47
N THR A 9 2.95 -3.57 11.38
CA THR A 9 2.86 -5.05 11.38
C THR A 9 4.21 -5.70 11.62
N SER A 10 5.31 -4.94 11.51
CA SER A 10 6.66 -5.43 11.75
C SER A 10 6.86 -5.91 13.18
N SER A 11 7.62 -7.00 13.34
CA SER A 11 8.01 -7.54 14.64
C SER A 11 8.79 -6.55 15.52
N HIS A 12 9.38 -5.51 14.93
CA HIS A 12 10.06 -4.44 15.67
C HIS A 12 9.14 -3.74 16.68
N PHE A 13 7.84 -3.62 16.37
CA PHE A 13 6.85 -2.96 17.22
C PHE A 13 6.12 -3.92 18.18
N SER A 14 6.44 -5.22 18.17
CA SER A 14 5.69 -6.22 18.93
C SER A 14 5.70 -6.04 20.45
N LYS A 15 6.70 -5.33 20.99
CA LYS A 15 6.89 -5.14 22.43
C LYS A 15 6.48 -3.77 22.95
N ASP A 16 6.44 -2.76 22.07
CA ASP A 16 6.33 -1.35 22.45
C ASP A 16 5.33 -0.56 21.61
N LEU A 17 4.46 -1.22 20.87
CA LEU A 17 3.49 -0.57 19.98
C LEU A 17 2.67 0.51 20.69
N ASP A 18 2.19 0.23 21.92
CA ASP A 18 1.41 1.21 22.69
C ASP A 18 2.23 2.46 23.02
N VAL A 19 3.52 2.29 23.34
CA VAL A 19 4.43 3.40 23.63
C VAL A 19 4.65 4.23 22.37
N VAL A 20 4.97 3.57 21.24
CA VAL A 20 5.19 4.23 19.95
C VAL A 20 3.94 5.03 19.52
N LEU A 21 2.74 4.47 19.67
CA LEU A 21 1.50 5.14 19.32
C LEU A 21 1.23 6.35 20.22
N ASN A 22 1.48 6.25 21.51
CA ASN A 22 1.32 7.36 22.45
C ASN A 22 2.33 8.49 22.17
N ASP A 23 3.59 8.14 21.91
CA ASP A 23 4.64 9.10 21.54
C ASP A 23 4.31 9.79 20.23
N SER A 24 3.82 9.05 19.22
CA SER A 24 3.38 9.62 17.94
C SER A 24 2.24 10.62 18.11
N LEU A 25 1.26 10.29 18.96
CA LEU A 25 0.14 11.19 19.28
C LEU A 25 0.64 12.46 19.98
N THR A 26 1.56 12.33 20.93
CA THR A 26 2.20 13.45 21.62
C THR A 26 2.98 14.34 20.66
N ALA A 27 3.65 13.75 19.67
CA ALA A 27 4.34 14.46 18.59
C ALA A 27 3.39 15.09 17.55
N GLY A 28 2.07 14.92 17.69
CA GLY A 28 1.06 15.54 16.82
C GLY A 28 0.64 14.68 15.61
N VAL A 29 1.02 13.39 15.56
CA VAL A 29 0.51 12.42 14.58
C VAL A 29 -0.84 11.91 15.06
N LYS A 30 -1.92 12.44 14.49
CA LYS A 30 -3.30 12.17 14.96
C LYS A 30 -3.91 10.92 14.34
N LYS A 31 -3.46 10.52 13.16
CA LYS A 31 -3.93 9.33 12.44
C LYS A 31 -2.77 8.64 11.77
N ILE A 32 -2.83 7.32 11.66
CA ILE A 32 -1.82 6.49 11.01
C ILE A 32 -2.50 5.47 10.12
N CYS A 33 -2.00 5.31 8.90
CA CYS A 33 -2.30 4.19 8.01
C CYS A 33 -1.22 3.12 8.17
N VAL A 34 -1.61 1.95 8.65
CA VAL A 34 -0.74 0.78 8.73
C VAL A 34 -0.61 0.17 7.35
N THR A 35 0.58 0.18 6.78
CA THR A 35 0.83 -0.41 5.45
C THR A 35 0.85 -1.93 5.51
N SER A 36 0.39 -2.56 4.43
CA SER A 36 0.41 -4.00 4.24
C SER A 36 1.19 -4.34 2.97
N SER A 37 2.04 -5.36 3.06
CA SER A 37 2.89 -5.82 1.95
C SER A 37 2.39 -7.13 1.32
N ASN A 38 1.45 -7.81 1.97
CA ASN A 38 0.84 -9.09 1.58
C ASN A 38 -0.42 -9.34 2.42
N LEU A 39 -1.16 -10.43 2.15
CA LEU A 39 -2.41 -10.73 2.89
C LEU A 39 -2.21 -11.01 4.38
N ASP A 40 -1.07 -11.54 4.79
CA ASP A 40 -0.82 -11.79 6.22
C ASP A 40 -0.59 -10.47 6.97
N ASP A 41 0.03 -9.49 6.33
CA ASP A 41 0.14 -8.14 6.89
C ASP A 41 -1.21 -7.44 6.91
N VAL A 42 -2.07 -7.62 5.89
CA VAL A 42 -3.46 -7.11 5.90
C VAL A 42 -4.22 -7.64 7.12
N LYS A 43 -4.15 -8.95 7.38
CA LYS A 43 -4.79 -9.58 8.57
C LYS A 43 -4.27 -9.02 9.89
N LYS A 44 -2.95 -8.81 10.00
CA LYS A 44 -2.33 -8.21 11.19
C LYS A 44 -2.73 -6.75 11.34
N ALA A 45 -2.68 -5.96 10.26
CA ALA A 45 -3.04 -4.56 10.25
C ALA A 45 -4.51 -4.36 10.65
N GLN A 46 -5.45 -5.17 10.12
CA GLN A 46 -6.84 -5.16 10.56
C GLN A 46 -6.94 -5.35 12.08
N LYS A 47 -6.32 -6.40 12.63
CA LYS A 47 -6.35 -6.69 14.08
C LYS A 47 -5.76 -5.58 14.94
N ILE A 48 -4.70 -4.92 14.46
CA ILE A 48 -4.11 -3.77 15.14
C ILE A 48 -5.10 -2.61 15.13
N THR A 49 -5.64 -2.27 13.96
CA THR A 49 -6.50 -1.09 13.80
C THR A 49 -7.87 -1.21 14.48
N GLU A 50 -8.35 -2.43 14.74
CA GLU A 50 -9.55 -2.68 15.54
C GLU A 50 -9.42 -2.21 17.00
N LYS A 51 -8.19 -2.15 17.54
CA LYS A 51 -7.92 -1.75 18.92
C LYS A 51 -7.79 -0.24 19.12
N TYR A 52 -7.53 0.52 18.03
CA TYR A 52 -7.21 1.95 18.11
C TYR A 52 -8.05 2.74 17.09
N GLU A 53 -8.80 3.72 17.56
CA GLU A 53 -9.71 4.51 16.73
C GLU A 53 -8.98 5.30 15.64
N ASN A 54 -7.78 5.79 15.94
CA ASN A 54 -6.97 6.63 15.08
C ASN A 54 -6.09 5.87 14.08
N LEU A 55 -6.14 4.52 14.09
CA LEU A 55 -5.44 3.68 13.13
C LEU A 55 -6.36 3.21 12.01
N PHE A 56 -5.81 3.21 10.81
CA PHE A 56 -6.40 2.72 9.57
C PHE A 56 -5.39 1.78 8.90
N TYR A 57 -5.77 1.06 7.86
CA TYR A 57 -4.85 0.19 7.15
C TYR A 57 -5.03 0.25 5.63
N SER A 58 -4.00 -0.16 4.93
CA SER A 58 -4.00 -0.37 3.49
C SER A 58 -4.20 -1.85 3.16
N VAL A 59 -4.71 -2.14 1.96
CA VAL A 59 -4.90 -3.50 1.46
C VAL A 59 -4.16 -3.64 0.14
N GLY A 60 -3.04 -4.36 0.13
CA GLY A 60 -2.25 -4.52 -1.08
C GLY A 60 -1.09 -5.50 -0.96
N PHE A 61 -0.50 -5.79 -2.11
CA PHE A 61 0.76 -6.51 -2.26
C PHE A 61 1.85 -5.55 -2.75
N HIS A 62 2.84 -5.35 -1.92
CA HIS A 62 4.01 -4.57 -2.24
C HIS A 62 4.86 -5.27 -3.32
N PRO A 63 5.53 -4.53 -4.23
CA PRO A 63 6.39 -5.12 -5.26
C PRO A 63 7.44 -6.11 -4.74
N HIS A 64 7.92 -5.94 -3.52
CA HIS A 64 8.86 -6.89 -2.90
C HIS A 64 8.30 -8.30 -2.70
N ASN A 65 6.98 -8.43 -2.58
CA ASN A 65 6.29 -9.70 -2.36
C ASN A 65 5.52 -10.18 -3.62
N ALA A 66 5.73 -9.54 -4.76
CA ALA A 66 4.98 -9.84 -5.99
C ALA A 66 5.12 -11.29 -6.45
N LYS A 67 6.29 -11.93 -6.24
CA LYS A 67 6.52 -13.35 -6.54
C LYS A 67 5.59 -14.31 -5.80
N ASP A 68 5.07 -13.91 -4.64
CA ASP A 68 4.17 -14.72 -3.82
C ASP A 68 2.69 -14.41 -4.09
N PHE A 69 2.42 -13.43 -4.98
CA PHE A 69 1.06 -13.02 -5.35
C PHE A 69 0.36 -14.11 -6.17
N LYS A 70 -0.93 -14.29 -5.91
CA LYS A 70 -1.82 -15.17 -6.67
C LYS A 70 -3.12 -14.45 -6.98
N ALA A 71 -3.65 -14.61 -8.19
CA ALA A 71 -4.89 -13.96 -8.61
C ALA A 71 -6.09 -14.27 -7.70
N GLU A 72 -6.12 -15.43 -7.05
CA GLU A 72 -7.15 -15.80 -6.08
C GLU A 72 -7.21 -14.87 -4.88
N PHE A 73 -6.10 -14.20 -4.53
CA PHE A 73 -6.02 -13.23 -3.42
C PHE A 73 -6.83 -11.95 -3.66
N LEU A 74 -7.14 -11.63 -4.91
CA LEU A 74 -7.99 -10.47 -5.24
C LEU A 74 -9.36 -10.54 -4.56
N LYS A 75 -9.92 -11.75 -4.45
CA LYS A 75 -11.19 -11.97 -3.75
C LYS A 75 -11.08 -11.62 -2.26
N ASP A 76 -10.02 -12.08 -1.61
CA ASP A 76 -9.79 -11.79 -0.19
C ASP A 76 -9.52 -10.29 0.02
N MET A 77 -8.72 -9.67 -0.87
CA MET A 77 -8.47 -8.23 -0.84
C MET A 77 -9.75 -7.42 -0.94
N SER A 78 -10.68 -7.81 -1.84
CA SER A 78 -11.97 -7.16 -1.96
C SER A 78 -12.76 -7.20 -0.65
N ILE A 79 -12.78 -8.35 0.04
CA ILE A 79 -13.44 -8.50 1.35
C ILE A 79 -12.81 -7.57 2.40
N TYR A 80 -11.47 -7.48 2.45
CA TYR A 80 -10.79 -6.56 3.37
C TYR A 80 -11.07 -5.10 3.05
N LEU A 81 -11.17 -4.75 1.76
CA LEU A 81 -11.49 -3.38 1.32
C LEU A 81 -12.91 -2.93 1.71
N ASP A 82 -13.86 -3.83 1.97
CA ASP A 82 -15.18 -3.47 2.48
C ASP A 82 -15.14 -2.96 3.94
N ASN A 83 -14.09 -3.24 4.67
CA ASN A 83 -13.93 -2.75 6.04
C ASN A 83 -13.72 -1.22 6.06
N PRO A 84 -14.44 -0.45 6.93
CA PRO A 84 -14.31 1.00 7.00
C PRO A 84 -12.92 1.47 7.48
N LYS A 85 -12.15 0.62 8.17
CA LYS A 85 -10.76 0.92 8.57
C LYS A 85 -9.76 0.72 7.43
N ALA A 86 -10.10 -0.03 6.38
CA ALA A 86 -9.30 -0.10 5.16
C ALA A 86 -9.54 1.17 4.34
N ILE A 87 -8.54 2.02 4.21
CA ILE A 87 -8.73 3.36 3.61
C ILE A 87 -8.16 3.51 2.20
N CYS A 88 -7.36 2.58 1.73
CA CYS A 88 -6.78 2.59 0.39
C CYS A 88 -6.49 1.18 -0.12
N LEU A 89 -6.47 1.03 -1.45
CA LEU A 89 -5.91 -0.13 -2.14
C LEU A 89 -4.41 0.12 -2.37
N GLY A 90 -3.58 -0.78 -1.88
CA GLY A 90 -2.12 -0.69 -1.88
C GLY A 90 -1.57 -1.05 -0.47
N GLU A 91 -0.30 -0.99 -0.26
CA GLU A 91 0.79 -0.46 -1.09
C GLU A 91 1.04 -1.40 -2.27
N MET A 92 0.95 -0.92 -3.50
CA MET A 92 1.17 -1.67 -4.73
C MET A 92 1.95 -0.82 -5.73
N GLY A 93 2.61 -1.44 -6.69
CA GLY A 93 3.40 -0.72 -7.71
C GLY A 93 4.68 -1.43 -8.10
N LEU A 94 5.75 -0.66 -8.37
CA LEU A 94 7.02 -1.17 -8.88
C LEU A 94 8.22 -0.67 -8.07
N ASP A 95 9.18 -1.57 -7.79
CA ASP A 95 10.48 -1.27 -7.18
C ASP A 95 11.57 -2.01 -7.95
N PHE A 96 12.24 -1.33 -8.87
CA PHE A 96 13.34 -1.91 -9.66
C PHE A 96 14.72 -1.69 -9.01
N ASN A 97 14.75 -1.12 -7.83
CA ASN A 97 15.96 -0.96 -7.04
C ASN A 97 16.29 -2.24 -6.24
N ARG A 98 15.31 -2.79 -5.51
CA ARG A 98 15.54 -3.91 -4.60
C ARG A 98 15.49 -5.28 -5.27
N ASN A 99 14.65 -5.46 -6.30
CA ASN A 99 14.53 -6.69 -7.11
C ASN A 99 14.30 -7.98 -6.28
N PHE A 100 13.50 -7.93 -5.22
CA PHE A 100 13.10 -9.10 -4.44
C PHE A 100 12.12 -10.03 -5.18
N SER A 101 11.41 -9.47 -6.17
CA SER A 101 10.62 -10.14 -7.18
C SER A 101 11.10 -9.68 -8.55
N SER A 102 10.93 -10.48 -9.61
CA SER A 102 11.28 -10.06 -10.97
C SER A 102 10.41 -8.90 -11.44
N LYS A 103 10.84 -8.17 -12.48
CA LYS A 103 10.06 -7.09 -13.07
C LYS A 103 8.71 -7.58 -13.57
N GLU A 104 8.68 -8.72 -14.23
CA GLU A 104 7.48 -9.36 -14.76
C GLU A 104 6.48 -9.73 -13.65
N GLU A 105 6.97 -10.30 -12.54
CA GLU A 105 6.14 -10.60 -11.37
C GLU A 105 5.55 -9.33 -10.76
N GLN A 106 6.36 -8.27 -10.65
CA GLN A 106 5.91 -6.99 -10.11
C GLN A 106 4.84 -6.36 -10.98
N ILE A 107 5.04 -6.31 -12.32
CA ILE A 107 4.07 -5.76 -13.28
C ILE A 107 2.77 -6.55 -13.21
N LEU A 108 2.84 -7.89 -13.30
CA LEU A 108 1.65 -8.75 -13.21
C LEU A 108 0.87 -8.54 -11.90
N CYS A 109 1.57 -8.45 -10.79
CA CYS A 109 0.96 -8.21 -9.48
C CYS A 109 0.30 -6.82 -9.42
N PHE A 110 0.95 -5.79 -9.95
CA PHE A 110 0.42 -4.42 -9.98
C PHE A 110 -0.83 -4.33 -10.85
N GLU A 111 -0.78 -4.79 -12.11
CA GLU A 111 -1.92 -4.83 -13.03
C GLU A 111 -3.11 -5.60 -12.46
N SER A 112 -2.83 -6.76 -11.84
CA SER A 112 -3.87 -7.57 -11.20
C SER A 112 -4.59 -6.80 -10.10
N GLN A 113 -3.86 -6.08 -9.23
CA GLN A 113 -4.45 -5.27 -8.17
C GLN A 113 -5.22 -4.06 -8.72
N LEU A 114 -4.73 -3.41 -9.78
CA LEU A 114 -5.44 -2.32 -10.45
C LEU A 114 -6.81 -2.75 -11.00
N SER A 115 -7.00 -4.03 -11.31
CA SER A 115 -8.31 -4.55 -11.73
C SER A 115 -9.41 -4.35 -10.67
N LEU A 116 -9.04 -4.25 -9.38
CA LEU A 116 -9.97 -3.95 -8.29
C LEU A 116 -10.35 -2.47 -8.20
N ALA A 117 -9.57 -1.56 -8.80
CA ALA A 117 -9.75 -0.12 -8.62
C ALA A 117 -11.17 0.34 -8.91
N ASN A 118 -11.77 -0.13 -10.02
CA ASN A 118 -13.11 0.28 -10.42
C ASN A 118 -14.24 -0.31 -9.56
N SER A 119 -13.95 -1.29 -8.72
CA SER A 119 -14.92 -1.88 -7.79
C SER A 119 -14.97 -1.20 -6.41
N ILE A 120 -14.07 -0.24 -6.17
CA ILE A 120 -13.91 0.46 -4.89
C ILE A 120 -14.01 1.97 -5.07
N SER A 121 -14.35 2.69 -3.99
CA SER A 121 -14.33 4.16 -3.95
C SER A 121 -13.10 4.75 -3.24
N LYS A 122 -12.15 3.89 -2.84
CA LYS A 122 -10.99 4.27 -2.04
C LYS A 122 -9.82 4.69 -2.94
N PRO A 123 -8.93 5.59 -2.47
CA PRO A 123 -7.74 5.96 -3.22
C PRO A 123 -6.78 4.78 -3.41
N LEU A 124 -5.90 4.90 -4.39
CA LEU A 124 -4.82 3.97 -4.66
C LEU A 124 -3.53 4.47 -4.00
N PHE A 125 -2.89 3.64 -3.18
CA PHE A 125 -1.62 3.92 -2.53
C PHE A 125 -0.51 3.19 -3.27
N LEU A 126 0.33 3.95 -3.97
CA LEU A 126 1.22 3.45 -5.01
C LEU A 126 2.68 3.66 -4.61
N HIS A 127 3.49 2.63 -4.82
CA HIS A 127 4.92 2.61 -4.63
C HIS A 127 5.63 2.70 -5.99
N GLN A 128 6.50 3.70 -6.16
CA GLN A 128 7.35 3.82 -7.33
C GLN A 128 8.80 4.07 -6.91
N ARG A 129 9.70 3.18 -7.34
CA ARG A 129 11.13 3.36 -7.13
C ARG A 129 11.92 2.82 -8.32
N ASP A 130 12.68 3.70 -9.00
CA ASP A 130 13.54 3.37 -10.14
C ASP A 130 12.78 2.62 -11.27
N ALA A 131 11.49 2.95 -11.49
CA ALA A 131 10.58 2.24 -12.42
C ALA A 131 9.61 3.17 -13.16
N HIS A 132 9.98 4.44 -13.35
CA HIS A 132 9.08 5.51 -13.81
C HIS A 132 8.32 5.17 -15.09
N GLU A 133 9.02 4.82 -16.17
CA GLU A 133 8.42 4.58 -17.49
C GLU A 133 7.45 3.39 -17.47
N GLU A 134 7.86 2.27 -16.88
CA GLU A 134 7.02 1.09 -16.77
C GLU A 134 5.83 1.33 -15.84
N PHE A 135 6.02 2.12 -14.78
CA PHE A 135 4.95 2.46 -13.85
C PHE A 135 3.86 3.29 -14.53
N LEU A 136 4.22 4.33 -15.30
CA LEU A 136 3.29 5.12 -16.10
C LEU A 136 2.61 4.27 -17.17
N SER A 137 3.36 3.43 -17.87
CA SER A 137 2.80 2.53 -18.88
C SER A 137 1.72 1.62 -18.31
N VAL A 138 1.93 1.08 -17.10
CA VAL A 138 0.91 0.26 -16.41
C VAL A 138 -0.31 1.11 -16.06
N LEU A 139 -0.14 2.32 -15.53
CA LEU A 139 -1.26 3.20 -15.17
C LEU A 139 -2.07 3.60 -16.40
N ASP A 140 -1.43 3.97 -17.52
CA ASP A 140 -2.08 4.40 -18.75
C ASP A 140 -2.91 3.28 -19.40
N ASN A 141 -2.49 2.04 -19.23
CA ASN A 141 -3.22 0.87 -19.75
C ASN A 141 -4.47 0.52 -18.90
N HIS A 142 -4.66 1.17 -17.75
CA HIS A 142 -5.78 0.90 -16.86
C HIS A 142 -6.67 2.14 -16.72
N LYS A 143 -8.00 1.92 -16.79
CA LYS A 143 -8.98 3.00 -16.58
C LYS A 143 -9.50 2.92 -15.15
N PHE A 144 -9.28 3.98 -14.39
CA PHE A 144 -9.81 4.15 -13.04
C PHE A 144 -10.06 5.64 -12.75
N ASN A 145 -10.92 5.93 -11.77
CA ASN A 145 -11.28 7.30 -11.37
C ASN A 145 -10.83 7.62 -9.93
N GLN A 146 -10.08 6.73 -9.30
CA GLN A 146 -9.59 6.88 -7.94
C GLN A 146 -8.47 7.90 -7.88
N LYS A 147 -8.37 8.61 -6.75
CA LYS A 147 -7.21 9.45 -6.46
C LYS A 147 -5.98 8.57 -6.24
N LEU A 148 -4.86 9.01 -6.77
CA LEU A 148 -3.57 8.35 -6.61
C LEU A 148 -2.76 9.04 -5.52
N ILE A 149 -2.05 8.25 -4.73
CA ILE A 149 -1.03 8.70 -3.79
C ILE A 149 0.23 7.93 -4.15
N VAL A 150 1.15 8.57 -4.87
CA VAL A 150 2.45 7.99 -5.20
C VAL A 150 3.43 8.34 -4.09
N HIS A 151 4.06 7.33 -3.50
CA HIS A 151 5.08 7.52 -2.48
C HIS A 151 6.40 6.84 -2.84
N CYS A 152 7.42 7.02 -2.00
CA CYS A 152 8.78 6.55 -2.25
C CYS A 152 9.37 7.05 -3.58
N PHE A 153 8.91 8.22 -4.04
CA PHE A 153 9.39 8.84 -5.26
C PHE A 153 10.88 9.20 -5.15
N THR A 154 11.68 8.68 -6.06
CA THR A 154 13.14 8.89 -6.11
C THR A 154 13.60 9.51 -7.43
N GLY A 155 12.67 9.92 -8.28
CA GLY A 155 12.91 10.48 -9.58
C GLY A 155 13.30 11.97 -9.58
N ASN A 156 13.41 12.54 -10.76
CA ASN A 156 13.71 13.95 -10.98
C ASN A 156 12.43 14.80 -11.12
N LEU A 157 12.59 16.13 -11.33
CA LEU A 157 11.46 17.05 -11.43
C LEU A 157 10.55 16.76 -12.64
N SER A 158 11.14 16.40 -13.80
CA SER A 158 10.35 16.07 -15.00
C SER A 158 9.47 14.86 -14.77
N GLU A 159 10.00 13.81 -14.14
CA GLU A 159 9.24 12.61 -13.79
C GLU A 159 8.13 12.91 -12.76
N LEU A 160 8.36 13.89 -11.84
CA LEU A 160 7.33 14.31 -10.90
C LEU A 160 6.16 15.02 -11.60
N GLU A 161 6.41 15.76 -12.68
CA GLU A 161 5.39 16.47 -13.45
C GLU A 161 4.47 15.52 -14.24
N ASP A 162 4.87 14.27 -14.44
CA ASP A 162 4.08 13.23 -15.11
C ASP A 162 3.02 12.59 -14.19
N TYR A 163 3.08 12.81 -12.87
CA TYR A 163 2.13 12.29 -11.88
C TYR A 163 1.03 13.30 -11.52
#